data_c62bffa2750ff014491d72525f0f39cd
#
_entry.id   c62bffa2750ff014491d72525f0f39cd
#
_cell.length_a   1.000
_cell.length_b   1.000
_cell.length_c   1.000
_cell.angle_alpha   90.00
_cell.angle_beta   90.00
_cell.angle_gamma   90.00
#
_symmetry.space_group_name_H-M   'P 1'
#
loop_
_entity.id
_entity.type
_entity.pdbx_description
1 polymer ?
#
loop_
_entity_poly.entity_id
_entity_poly.type
_entity_poly.pdbx_seq_one_letter_code
_entity_poly.pdbx_strand_id
1 'polypeptide(L)'
;MIVLPTMHKRIRRSFLRLVLRFGALGVLMVTGITIAGRVPSELIRMNYDSIAYAQEMVRAMNGIRFPELYRDTDTLGWEKRFADTLEQASGNITEEAERKVIAELQASWDAYRLNPDDANY
;
A
#
# COMPACT_ATOMS: atom_id res chain seq x y z
N MET A 1 46.12 44.14 -34.18
CA MET A 1 44.67 43.94 -33.93
C MET A 1 44.28 42.60 -34.51
N ILE A 2 44.63 41.54 -33.89
CA ILE A 2 44.35 40.18 -34.32
C ILE A 2 44.29 39.32 -33.07
N VAL A 3 43.11 38.88 -32.60
CA VAL A 3 42.96 37.71 -31.72
C VAL A 3 41.47 37.51 -31.30
N LEU A 4 40.55 37.55 -32.18
CA LEU A 4 39.16 37.37 -31.77
C LEU A 4 38.42 36.10 -32.24
N PRO A 5 38.86 35.32 -33.24
CA PRO A 5 38.08 34.14 -33.67
C PRO A 5 38.25 32.91 -32.79
N THR A 6 39.39 32.79 -32.09
CA THR A 6 39.68 31.60 -31.23
C THR A 6 39.02 31.65 -29.86
N MET A 7 38.84 32.81 -29.27
CA MET A 7 38.14 32.99 -28.00
C MET A 7 36.65 32.69 -28.12
N HIS A 8 35.97 33.13 -29.16
CA HIS A 8 34.56 32.82 -29.41
C HIS A 8 34.29 31.33 -29.56
N LYS A 9 35.18 30.59 -30.20
CA LYS A 9 35.01 29.11 -30.34
C LYS A 9 35.22 28.38 -29.01
N ARG A 10 36.12 28.84 -28.14
CA ARG A 10 36.35 28.27 -26.80
C ARG A 10 35.16 28.54 -25.87
N ILE A 11 34.68 29.75 -25.82
CA ILE A 11 33.53 30.16 -25.00
C ILE A 11 32.28 29.40 -25.44
N ARG A 12 32.02 29.31 -26.75
CA ARG A 12 30.88 28.59 -27.29
C ARG A 12 30.92 27.07 -26.95
N ARG A 13 32.10 26.45 -27.02
CA ARG A 13 32.27 25.04 -26.62
C ARG A 13 32.05 24.79 -25.12
N SER A 14 32.57 25.71 -24.30
CA SER A 14 32.38 25.62 -22.84
C SER A 14 30.92 25.85 -22.46
N PHE A 15 30.26 26.80 -23.09
CA PHE A 15 28.85 27.06 -22.89
C PHE A 15 27.98 25.87 -23.33
N LEU A 16 28.26 25.28 -24.48
CA LEU A 16 27.53 24.11 -24.96
C LEU A 16 27.70 22.89 -24.03
N ARG A 17 28.88 22.66 -23.50
CA ARG A 17 29.11 21.59 -22.51
C ARG A 17 28.37 21.85 -21.22
N LEU A 18 28.29 23.10 -20.78
CA LEU A 18 27.52 23.47 -19.59
C LEU A 18 26.03 23.20 -19.79
N VAL A 19 25.47 23.66 -20.91
CA VAL A 19 24.03 23.44 -21.26
C VAL A 19 23.71 21.95 -21.37
N LEU A 20 24.60 21.16 -21.99
CA LEU A 20 24.40 19.69 -22.07
C LEU A 20 24.42 19.01 -20.70
N ARG A 21 25.33 19.44 -19.79
CA ARG A 21 25.41 18.90 -18.44
C ARG A 21 24.14 19.24 -17.62
N PHE A 22 23.70 20.49 -17.67
CA PHE A 22 22.44 20.89 -16.98
C PHE A 22 21.22 20.24 -17.60
N GLY A 23 21.15 20.07 -18.91
CA GLY A 23 20.08 19.35 -19.59
C GLY A 23 20.04 17.88 -19.18
N ALA A 24 21.18 17.19 -19.14
CA ALA A 24 21.26 15.81 -18.68
C ALA A 24 20.85 15.65 -17.21
N LEU A 25 21.26 16.58 -16.34
CA LEU A 25 20.88 16.58 -14.93
C LEU A 25 19.37 16.80 -14.76
N GLY A 26 18.78 17.71 -15.54
CA GLY A 26 17.34 17.96 -15.54
C GLY A 26 16.54 16.72 -15.95
N VAL A 27 16.96 16.02 -17.01
CA VAL A 27 16.31 14.76 -17.43
C VAL A 27 16.42 13.69 -16.36
N LEU A 28 17.58 13.53 -15.73
CA LEU A 28 17.77 12.59 -14.62
C LEU A 28 16.87 12.91 -13.42
N MET A 29 16.74 14.19 -13.05
CA MET A 29 15.84 14.62 -11.97
C MET A 29 14.38 14.30 -12.28
N VAL A 30 13.90 14.66 -13.46
CA VAL A 30 12.51 14.40 -13.87
C VAL A 30 12.24 12.90 -13.90
N THR A 31 13.16 12.10 -14.44
CA THR A 31 13.03 10.63 -14.47
C THR A 31 13.03 10.05 -13.05
N GLY A 32 13.93 10.53 -12.18
CA GLY A 32 13.99 10.10 -10.78
C GLY A 32 12.70 10.40 -10.01
N ILE A 33 12.15 11.60 -10.16
CA ILE A 33 10.86 11.98 -9.54
C ILE A 33 9.70 11.14 -10.07
N THR A 34 9.69 10.84 -11.37
CA THR A 34 8.62 10.02 -11.98
C THR A 34 8.65 8.58 -11.49
N ILE A 35 9.84 8.00 -11.33
CA ILE A 35 10.01 6.64 -10.79
C ILE A 35 9.68 6.61 -9.29
N ALA A 36 10.20 7.55 -8.51
CA ALA A 36 9.94 7.66 -7.08
C ALA A 36 8.47 7.97 -6.74
N GLY A 37 7.76 8.68 -7.63
CA GLY A 37 6.35 9.01 -7.44
C GLY A 37 5.38 7.85 -7.69
N ARG A 38 5.79 6.81 -8.43
CA ARG A 38 4.94 5.63 -8.70
C ARG A 38 4.93 4.63 -7.55
N VAL A 39 6.07 4.40 -6.91
CA VAL A 39 6.20 3.44 -5.79
C VAL A 39 5.38 3.85 -4.56
N PRO A 40 5.37 5.13 -4.10
CA PRO A 40 4.57 5.51 -2.94
C PRO A 40 3.06 5.39 -3.13
N SER A 41 2.53 5.63 -4.34
CA SER A 41 1.08 5.59 -4.57
C SER A 41 0.50 4.18 -4.47
N GLU A 42 1.25 3.18 -4.89
CA GLU A 42 0.83 1.78 -4.81
C GLU A 42 0.91 1.26 -3.37
N LEU A 43 1.99 1.56 -2.65
CA LEU A 43 2.12 1.25 -1.22
C LEU A 43 1.05 1.95 -0.37
N ILE A 44 0.75 3.22 -0.65
CA ILE A 44 -0.30 3.95 0.02
C ILE A 44 -1.66 3.28 -0.22
N ARG A 45 -1.97 2.88 -1.45
CA ARG A 45 -3.22 2.18 -1.77
C ARG A 45 -3.32 0.85 -1.02
N MET A 46 -2.25 0.04 -1.03
CA MET A 46 -2.24 -1.25 -0.33
C MET A 46 -2.42 -1.09 1.18
N ASN A 47 -1.82 -0.07 1.79
CA ASN A 47 -2.04 0.26 3.20
C ASN A 47 -3.49 0.70 3.49
N TYR A 48 -4.12 1.46 2.60
CA TYR A 48 -5.54 1.82 2.73
C TYR A 48 -6.44 0.59 2.65
N ASP A 49 -6.15 -0.33 1.74
CA ASP A 49 -6.90 -1.57 1.60
C ASP A 49 -6.75 -2.44 2.87
N SER A 50 -5.56 -2.55 3.45
CA SER A 50 -5.33 -3.25 4.72
C SER A 50 -6.14 -2.65 5.88
N ILE A 51 -6.21 -1.32 5.98
CA ILE A 51 -7.03 -0.63 6.99
C ILE A 51 -8.52 -0.90 6.76
N ALA A 52 -8.98 -0.85 5.51
CA ALA A 52 -10.37 -1.12 5.17
C ALA A 52 -10.77 -2.57 5.52
N TYR A 53 -9.92 -3.55 5.23
CA TYR A 53 -10.14 -4.94 5.61
C TYR A 53 -10.17 -5.11 7.14
N ALA A 54 -9.25 -4.48 7.86
CA ALA A 54 -9.26 -4.53 9.33
C ALA A 54 -10.56 -3.96 9.92
N GLN A 55 -11.04 -2.84 9.41
CA GLN A 55 -12.29 -2.22 9.83
C GLN A 55 -13.51 -3.10 9.53
N GLU A 56 -13.55 -3.73 8.35
CA GLU A 56 -14.64 -4.62 7.97
C GLU A 56 -14.63 -5.92 8.80
N MET A 57 -13.47 -6.48 9.10
CA MET A 57 -13.35 -7.62 10.02
C MET A 57 -13.84 -7.29 11.42
N VAL A 58 -13.48 -6.14 11.97
CA VAL A 58 -13.97 -5.66 13.27
C VAL A 58 -15.49 -5.48 13.24
N ARG A 59 -16.04 -4.93 12.16
CA ARG A 59 -17.48 -4.78 11.97
C ARG A 59 -18.19 -6.13 11.93
N ALA A 60 -17.65 -7.09 11.17
CA ALA A 60 -18.21 -8.44 11.10
C ALA A 60 -18.17 -9.16 12.44
N MET A 61 -17.05 -9.08 13.17
CA MET A 61 -16.94 -9.61 14.54
C MET A 61 -17.99 -9.00 15.49
N ASN A 62 -18.19 -7.69 15.42
CA ASN A 62 -19.22 -7.03 16.23
C ASN A 62 -20.62 -7.50 15.83
N GLY A 63 -20.88 -7.74 14.54
CA GLY A 63 -22.15 -8.31 14.05
C GLY A 63 -22.39 -9.73 14.55
N ILE A 64 -21.33 -10.55 14.64
CA ILE A 64 -21.41 -11.90 15.23
C ILE A 64 -21.68 -11.82 16.74
N ARG A 65 -20.95 -10.96 17.44
CA ARG A 65 -21.01 -10.85 18.91
C ARG A 65 -22.25 -10.15 19.44
N PHE A 66 -22.76 -9.16 18.71
CA PHE A 66 -23.85 -8.29 19.12
C PHE A 66 -24.89 -8.11 18.00
N PRO A 67 -25.53 -9.21 17.53
CA PRO A 67 -26.45 -9.16 16.38
C PRO A 67 -27.62 -8.19 16.61
N GLU A 68 -28.05 -8.03 17.85
CA GLU A 68 -29.13 -7.11 18.23
C GLU A 68 -28.84 -5.63 17.95
N LEU A 69 -27.54 -5.23 17.94
CA LEU A 69 -27.15 -3.84 17.66
C LEU A 69 -27.20 -3.51 16.17
N TYR A 70 -27.13 -4.51 15.31
CA TYR A 70 -27.04 -4.33 13.86
C TYR A 70 -28.37 -4.52 13.13
N ARG A 71 -29.48 -4.77 13.86
CA ARG A 71 -30.83 -5.08 13.31
C ARG A 71 -30.82 -6.26 12.32
N ASP A 72 -29.75 -6.97 12.24
CA ASP A 72 -29.53 -8.09 11.34
C ASP A 72 -29.15 -9.30 12.17
N THR A 73 -30.10 -10.21 12.29
CA THR A 73 -29.94 -11.45 13.08
C THR A 73 -29.25 -12.56 12.29
N ASP A 74 -28.75 -12.26 11.08
CA ASP A 74 -28.07 -13.23 10.23
C ASP A 74 -26.59 -13.38 10.64
N THR A 75 -26.37 -14.15 11.68
CA THR A 75 -25.03 -14.50 12.16
C THR A 75 -24.19 -15.16 11.06
N LEU A 76 -24.79 -16.01 10.23
CA LEU A 76 -24.11 -16.68 9.12
C LEU A 76 -23.62 -15.67 8.06
N GLY A 77 -24.40 -14.63 7.81
CA GLY A 77 -23.99 -13.53 6.91
C GLY A 77 -22.77 -12.77 7.44
N TRP A 78 -22.69 -12.54 8.75
CA TRP A 78 -21.54 -11.90 9.39
C TRP A 78 -20.30 -12.78 9.40
N GLU A 79 -20.45 -14.09 9.68
CA GLU A 79 -19.35 -15.05 9.61
C GLU A 79 -18.76 -15.14 8.20
N LYS A 80 -19.63 -15.23 7.18
CA LYS A 80 -19.20 -15.22 5.79
C LYS A 80 -18.43 -13.94 5.44
N ARG A 81 -18.95 -12.78 5.85
CA ARG A 81 -18.31 -11.48 5.61
C ARG A 81 -16.94 -11.40 6.26
N PHE A 82 -16.78 -11.91 7.48
CA PHE A 82 -15.47 -11.98 8.14
C PHE A 82 -14.51 -12.88 7.36
N ALA A 83 -14.94 -14.07 6.97
CA ALA A 83 -14.12 -15.03 6.23
C ALA A 83 -13.66 -14.47 4.87
N ASP A 84 -14.59 -13.89 4.10
CA ASP A 84 -14.31 -13.28 2.80
C ASP A 84 -13.30 -12.11 2.93
N THR A 85 -13.45 -11.29 3.97
CA THR A 85 -12.56 -10.16 4.22
C THR A 85 -11.17 -10.62 4.69
N LEU A 86 -11.09 -11.67 5.50
CA LEU A 86 -9.83 -12.26 5.93
C LEU A 86 -9.06 -12.87 4.74
N GLU A 87 -9.76 -13.51 3.81
CA GLU A 87 -9.16 -14.00 2.57
C GLU A 87 -8.60 -12.86 1.71
N GLN A 88 -9.35 -11.77 1.54
CA GLN A 88 -8.89 -10.58 0.82
C GLN A 88 -7.67 -9.94 1.50
N ALA A 89 -7.67 -9.81 2.82
CA ALA A 89 -6.55 -9.30 3.60
C ALA A 89 -5.31 -10.19 3.43
N SER A 90 -5.46 -11.51 3.42
CA SER A 90 -4.35 -12.45 3.22
C SER A 90 -3.71 -12.34 1.84
N GLY A 91 -4.46 -11.92 0.82
CA GLY A 91 -3.96 -11.63 -0.52
C GLY A 91 -3.28 -10.26 -0.67
N ASN A 92 -3.43 -9.37 0.32
CA ASN A 92 -2.93 -7.99 0.27
C ASN A 92 -1.75 -7.73 1.24
N ILE A 93 -1.06 -8.77 1.69
CA ILE A 93 0.06 -8.64 2.65
C ILE A 93 1.21 -7.88 2.01
N THR A 94 1.62 -6.77 2.63
CA THR A 94 2.73 -5.92 2.18
C THR A 94 3.94 -6.01 3.09
N GLU A 95 3.75 -6.33 4.36
CA GLU A 95 4.78 -6.37 5.38
C GLU A 95 4.81 -7.70 6.14
N GLU A 96 5.99 -8.10 6.63
CA GLU A 96 6.14 -9.33 7.40
C GLU A 96 5.34 -9.33 8.72
N ALA A 97 5.20 -8.15 9.35
CA ALA A 97 4.38 -7.98 10.54
C ALA A 97 2.89 -8.27 10.26
N GLU A 98 2.38 -7.80 9.12
CA GLU A 98 1.02 -8.11 8.63
C GLU A 98 0.81 -9.60 8.45
N ARG A 99 1.77 -10.28 7.83
CA ARG A 99 1.71 -11.73 7.60
C ARG A 99 1.49 -12.51 8.91
N LYS A 100 2.21 -12.14 9.95
CA LYS A 100 2.08 -12.76 11.27
C LYS A 100 0.70 -12.55 11.86
N VAL A 101 0.19 -11.32 11.82
CA VAL A 101 -1.14 -10.97 12.33
C VAL A 101 -2.24 -11.71 11.56
N ILE A 102 -2.17 -11.77 10.25
CA ILE A 102 -3.13 -12.50 9.42
C ILE A 102 -3.10 -14.00 9.72
N ALA A 103 -1.92 -14.60 9.92
CA ALA A 103 -1.81 -16.01 10.28
C ALA A 103 -2.42 -16.30 11.67
N GLU A 104 -2.22 -15.42 12.65
CA GLU A 104 -2.82 -15.52 13.98
C GLU A 104 -4.35 -15.37 13.92
N LEU A 105 -4.85 -14.44 13.10
CA LEU A 105 -6.29 -14.26 12.87
C LEU A 105 -6.91 -15.48 12.19
N GLN A 106 -6.25 -16.05 11.20
CA GLN A 106 -6.71 -17.25 10.53
C GLN A 106 -6.81 -18.43 11.50
N ALA A 107 -5.77 -18.66 12.31
CA ALA A 107 -5.77 -19.72 13.31
C ALA A 107 -6.89 -19.53 14.35
N SER A 108 -7.11 -18.31 14.81
CA SER A 108 -8.18 -17.98 15.75
C SER A 108 -9.57 -18.16 15.14
N TRP A 109 -9.74 -17.79 13.88
CA TRP A 109 -10.98 -17.98 13.13
C TRP A 109 -11.31 -19.47 12.93
N ASP A 110 -10.33 -20.27 12.57
CA ASP A 110 -10.49 -21.71 12.41
C ASP A 110 -10.84 -22.38 13.75
N ALA A 111 -10.24 -21.95 14.86
CA ALA A 111 -10.59 -22.42 16.20
C ALA A 111 -12.03 -22.06 16.59
N TYR A 112 -12.45 -20.82 16.32
CA TYR A 112 -13.84 -20.37 16.53
C TYR A 112 -14.84 -21.23 15.75
N ARG A 113 -14.57 -21.53 14.48
CA ARG A 113 -15.46 -22.34 13.64
C ARG A 113 -15.60 -23.78 14.13
N LEU A 114 -14.58 -24.32 14.80
CA LEU A 114 -14.63 -25.66 15.40
C LEU A 114 -15.42 -25.70 16.70
N ASN A 115 -15.38 -24.64 17.52
CA ASN A 115 -16.05 -24.55 18.80
C ASN A 115 -16.65 -23.14 19.02
N PRO A 116 -17.76 -22.81 18.35
CA PRO A 116 -18.35 -21.47 18.46
C PRO A 116 -18.87 -21.14 19.87
N ASP A 117 -19.18 -22.13 20.67
CA ASP A 117 -19.69 -21.96 22.05
C ASP A 117 -18.59 -21.62 23.08
N ASP A 118 -17.32 -21.93 22.79
CA ASP A 118 -16.18 -21.63 23.68
C ASP A 118 -15.67 -20.18 23.53
N ALA A 119 -16.20 -19.41 22.60
CA ALA A 119 -15.80 -18.04 22.31
C ALA A 119 -16.42 -16.97 23.25
N ASN A 120 -17.05 -17.38 24.35
CA ASN A 120 -17.59 -16.50 25.39
C ASN A 120 -16.52 -16.05 26.39
N TYR A 121 -15.49 -15.30 25.90
CA TYR A 121 -14.55 -14.58 26.76
C TYR A 121 -14.53 -13.09 26.44
#